data_89c9789d75fe9768902ecf7319b33e16
#
_entry.id   89c9789d75fe9768902ecf7319b33e16
#
_cell.length_a   1.000
_cell.length_b   1.000
_cell.length_c   1.000
_cell.angle_alpha   90.00
_cell.angle_beta   90.00
_cell.angle_gamma   90.00
#
_symmetry.space_group_name_H-M   'P 1'
#
loop_
_entity.id
_entity.type
_entity.pdbx_description
1 polymer ?
#
loop_
_entity_poly.entity_id
_entity_poly.type
_entity_poly.pdbx_seq_one_letter_code
_entity_poly.pdbx_strand_id
1 'polypeptide(L)'
;MRRTSRRAVLAVAVVLGLGTLGMASGAAAGATTAAAPCGTADLSAQLKAGSPGAGQRYATVVLTDTSTHACTIGGYGGLGLLGAPGQGVPTDLRRVATPPPATLTVSPGGSVRSLLHWTVIPASDESGTTSEPTAATVVVTPPNQTTALLRPWTFGPVCQHGAIWQNAYVAGSAAF
;
A
#
# COMPACT_ATOMS: atom_id res chain seq x y z
N MET A 1 -57.45 83.70 -35.26
CA MET A 1 -57.09 82.26 -35.18
C MET A 1 -55.67 82.03 -35.67
N ARG A 2 -54.69 81.92 -34.80
CA ARG A 2 -53.31 81.71 -35.18
C ARG A 2 -52.81 80.48 -34.41
N ARG A 3 -52.48 79.41 -35.16
CA ARG A 3 -51.84 78.19 -34.63
C ARG A 3 -50.37 78.43 -34.61
N THR A 4 -49.75 78.36 -33.41
CA THR A 4 -48.30 78.33 -33.20
C THR A 4 -47.86 76.91 -33.04
N SER A 5 -47.11 76.45 -34.01
CA SER A 5 -46.48 75.14 -34.00
C SER A 5 -45.15 75.22 -33.22
N ARG A 6 -45.06 74.50 -32.13
CA ARG A 6 -43.79 74.31 -31.39
C ARG A 6 -43.06 73.08 -31.93
N ARG A 7 -41.89 73.30 -32.48
CA ARG A 7 -40.96 72.23 -32.89
C ARG A 7 -40.24 71.71 -31.66
N ALA A 8 -40.42 70.42 -31.38
CA ALA A 8 -39.62 69.69 -30.36
C ALA A 8 -38.27 69.24 -30.95
N VAL A 9 -37.20 69.65 -30.31
CA VAL A 9 -35.86 69.23 -30.66
C VAL A 9 -35.55 67.95 -29.84
N LEU A 10 -35.42 66.83 -30.51
CA LEU A 10 -34.93 65.60 -29.88
C LEU A 10 -33.37 65.66 -29.70
N ALA A 11 -32.92 65.70 -28.48
CA ALA A 11 -31.53 65.50 -28.17
C ALA A 11 -31.26 64.00 -28.06
N VAL A 12 -30.45 63.46 -28.95
CA VAL A 12 -29.95 62.05 -28.88
C VAL A 12 -28.73 62.01 -27.96
N ALA A 13 -28.88 61.48 -26.78
CA ALA A 13 -27.74 61.17 -25.89
C ALA A 13 -27.10 59.83 -26.29
N VAL A 14 -25.92 59.89 -26.84
CA VAL A 14 -25.10 58.69 -27.09
C VAL A 14 -24.40 58.29 -25.78
N VAL A 15 -24.85 57.21 -25.15
CA VAL A 15 -24.20 56.61 -23.99
C VAL A 15 -23.11 55.65 -24.51
N LEU A 16 -21.85 56.04 -24.39
CA LEU A 16 -20.70 55.13 -24.58
C LEU A 16 -20.61 54.21 -23.36
N GLY A 17 -21.07 52.96 -23.49
CA GLY A 17 -20.85 51.91 -22.49
C GLY A 17 -19.43 51.38 -22.60
N LEU A 18 -18.59 51.72 -21.62
CA LEU A 18 -17.33 50.97 -21.40
C LEU A 18 -17.68 49.57 -20.90
N GLY A 19 -17.59 48.60 -21.80
CA GLY A 19 -17.67 47.18 -21.44
C GLY A 19 -16.37 46.75 -20.68
N THR A 20 -16.47 46.53 -19.39
CA THR A 20 -15.40 45.84 -18.62
C THR A 20 -15.41 44.39 -19.01
N LEU A 21 -14.40 43.95 -19.78
CA LEU A 21 -14.12 42.53 -19.97
C LEU A 21 -13.68 41.95 -18.62
N GLY A 22 -14.60 41.32 -17.91
CA GLY A 22 -14.28 40.48 -16.74
C GLY A 22 -13.52 39.26 -17.22
N MET A 23 -12.20 39.19 -16.94
CA MET A 23 -11.40 37.99 -17.09
C MET A 23 -11.88 37.00 -16.00
N ALA A 24 -12.74 36.07 -16.38
CA ALA A 24 -13.05 34.91 -15.56
C ALA A 24 -11.77 34.03 -15.48
N SER A 25 -10.99 34.17 -14.40
CA SER A 25 -9.91 33.23 -14.08
C SER A 25 -10.55 31.89 -13.71
N GLY A 26 -10.73 31.04 -14.71
CA GLY A 26 -11.11 29.64 -14.48
C GLY A 26 -10.01 28.96 -13.71
N ALA A 27 -10.22 28.72 -12.40
CA ALA A 27 -9.40 27.80 -11.65
C ALA A 27 -9.56 26.41 -12.29
N ALA A 28 -8.55 25.96 -13.03
CA ALA A 28 -8.47 24.61 -13.50
C ALA A 28 -8.39 23.73 -12.24
N ALA A 29 -9.49 23.07 -11.88
CA ALA A 29 -9.49 22.00 -10.89
C ALA A 29 -8.59 20.91 -11.45
N GLY A 30 -7.34 20.84 -10.96
CA GLY A 30 -6.41 19.79 -11.31
C GLY A 30 -7.06 18.45 -10.89
N ALA A 31 -7.40 17.62 -11.86
CA ALA A 31 -7.81 16.26 -11.59
C ALA A 31 -6.65 15.56 -10.88
N THR A 32 -6.78 15.30 -9.57
CA THR A 32 -5.85 14.46 -8.82
C THR A 32 -5.96 13.05 -9.38
N THR A 33 -5.04 12.67 -10.25
CA THR A 33 -4.95 11.28 -10.73
C THR A 33 -4.70 10.40 -9.52
N ALA A 34 -5.55 9.39 -9.30
CA ALA A 34 -5.34 8.42 -8.24
C ALA A 34 -3.96 7.75 -8.42
N ALA A 35 -3.22 7.60 -7.33
CA ALA A 35 -1.91 6.97 -7.38
C ALA A 35 -2.02 5.53 -7.88
N ALA A 36 -1.13 5.13 -8.78
CA ALA A 36 -1.07 3.78 -9.33
C ALA A 36 -0.70 2.74 -8.23
N PRO A 37 -1.00 1.45 -8.40
CA PRO A 37 -0.47 0.41 -7.52
C PRO A 37 1.06 0.40 -7.52
N CYS A 38 1.67 0.16 -6.35
CA CYS A 38 3.12 0.03 -6.23
C CYS A 38 3.61 -1.19 -7.02
N GLY A 39 4.59 -1.00 -7.91
CA GLY A 39 5.32 -2.09 -8.53
C GLY A 39 6.31 -2.74 -7.56
N THR A 40 6.66 -4.01 -7.77
CA THR A 40 7.70 -4.66 -6.93
C THR A 40 9.04 -3.93 -6.99
N ALA A 41 9.39 -3.36 -8.15
CA ALA A 41 10.62 -2.61 -8.34
C ALA A 41 10.66 -1.29 -7.55
N ASP A 42 9.49 -0.75 -7.20
CA ASP A 42 9.36 0.48 -6.41
C ASP A 42 9.49 0.22 -4.90
N LEU A 43 9.55 -1.05 -4.48
CA LEU A 43 9.49 -1.45 -3.09
C LEU A 43 10.76 -2.13 -2.61
N SER A 44 11.14 -1.83 -1.38
CA SER A 44 12.06 -2.67 -0.61
C SER A 44 11.28 -3.42 0.48
N ALA A 45 11.72 -4.63 0.81
CA ALA A 45 11.16 -5.42 1.90
C ALA A 45 12.17 -5.56 3.04
N GLN A 46 11.70 -5.52 4.28
CA GLN A 46 12.46 -5.84 5.47
C GLN A 46 11.60 -6.70 6.40
N LEU A 47 12.23 -7.67 7.08
CA LEU A 47 11.58 -8.38 8.17
C LEU A 47 12.15 -7.90 9.50
N LYS A 48 11.26 -7.58 10.45
CA LYS A 48 11.61 -7.18 11.81
C LYS A 48 11.10 -8.24 12.78
N ALA A 49 11.95 -8.70 13.69
CA ALA A 49 11.54 -9.64 14.73
C ALA A 49 10.50 -9.01 15.66
N GLY A 50 9.49 -9.79 16.02
CA GLY A 50 8.56 -9.50 17.12
C GLY A 50 8.99 -10.22 18.40
N SER A 51 8.26 -10.01 19.48
CA SER A 51 8.53 -10.65 20.78
C SER A 51 8.00 -12.09 20.80
N PRO A 52 8.85 -13.10 20.92
CA PRO A 52 8.41 -14.50 20.98
C PRO A 52 7.82 -14.84 22.35
N GLY A 53 6.96 -15.85 22.41
CA GLY A 53 6.43 -16.35 23.67
C GLY A 53 5.70 -17.68 23.51
N ALA A 54 5.84 -18.58 24.48
CA ALA A 54 5.12 -19.85 24.56
C ALA A 54 5.13 -20.68 23.25
N GLY A 55 6.27 -20.78 22.57
CA GLY A 55 6.39 -21.48 21.28
C GLY A 55 5.88 -20.69 20.07
N GLN A 56 5.32 -19.50 20.29
CA GLN A 56 4.86 -18.62 19.22
C GLN A 56 5.98 -17.69 18.75
N ARG A 57 5.97 -17.37 17.49
CA ARG A 57 6.92 -16.45 16.84
C ARG A 57 6.15 -15.38 16.06
N TYR A 58 6.75 -14.21 16.04
CA TYR A 58 6.19 -13.06 15.35
C TYR A 58 7.27 -12.37 14.53
N ALA A 59 6.92 -11.90 13.37
CA ALA A 59 7.73 -11.00 12.57
C ALA A 59 6.84 -9.97 11.88
N THR A 60 7.41 -8.84 11.53
CA THR A 60 6.75 -7.80 10.76
C THR A 60 7.42 -7.71 9.40
N VAL A 61 6.66 -7.95 8.33
CA VAL A 61 7.08 -7.57 6.98
C VAL A 61 6.83 -6.08 6.82
N VAL A 62 7.86 -5.33 6.49
CA VAL A 62 7.79 -3.91 6.16
C VAL A 62 8.10 -3.76 4.69
N LEU A 63 7.19 -3.13 3.94
CA LEU A 63 7.42 -2.69 2.57
C LEU A 63 7.59 -1.17 2.58
N THR A 64 8.69 -0.68 2.01
CA THR A 64 9.00 0.74 1.92
C THR A 64 9.05 1.15 0.45
N ASP A 65 8.35 2.22 0.11
CA ASP A 65 8.43 2.83 -1.21
C ASP A 65 9.81 3.49 -1.40
N THR A 66 10.57 3.00 -2.36
CA THR A 66 11.90 3.50 -2.74
C THR A 66 11.87 4.33 -4.03
N SER A 67 10.69 4.51 -4.60
CA SER A 67 10.50 5.31 -5.82
C SER A 67 10.44 6.81 -5.52
N THR A 68 10.25 7.61 -6.55
CA THR A 68 10.11 9.08 -6.45
C THR A 68 8.66 9.55 -6.52
N HIS A 69 7.70 8.64 -6.60
CA HIS A 69 6.28 8.96 -6.73
C HIS A 69 5.45 8.16 -5.73
N ALA A 70 4.32 8.70 -5.31
CA ALA A 70 3.42 7.98 -4.42
C ALA A 70 2.71 6.85 -5.18
N CYS A 71 2.52 5.72 -4.52
CA CYS A 71 1.82 4.56 -5.06
C CYS A 71 0.81 3.99 -4.05
N THR A 72 -0.02 3.03 -4.45
CA THR A 72 -1.01 2.41 -3.56
C THR A 72 -0.68 0.96 -3.27
N ILE A 73 -0.89 0.54 -2.03
CA ILE A 73 -0.77 -0.84 -1.55
C ILE A 73 -2.02 -1.19 -0.75
N GLY A 74 -2.51 -2.42 -0.87
CA GLY A 74 -3.66 -2.84 -0.08
C GLY A 74 -3.86 -4.34 -0.02
N GLY A 75 -4.46 -4.79 1.07
CA GLY A 75 -4.77 -6.19 1.29
C GLY A 75 -3.60 -7.01 1.82
N TYR A 76 -3.39 -8.18 1.24
CA TYR A 76 -2.38 -9.16 1.67
C TYR A 76 -1.36 -9.37 0.57
N GLY A 77 -0.11 -9.57 0.95
CA GLY A 77 0.92 -10.07 0.05
C GLY A 77 0.93 -11.59 -0.04
N GLY A 78 1.80 -12.11 -0.89
CA GLY A 78 2.23 -13.50 -0.89
C GLY A 78 3.47 -13.69 -0.02
N LEU A 79 3.62 -14.88 0.55
CA LEU A 79 4.81 -15.27 1.28
C LEU A 79 5.10 -16.75 1.02
N GLY A 80 6.37 -17.05 0.78
CA GLY A 80 6.86 -18.40 0.65
C GLY A 80 8.20 -18.56 1.33
N LEU A 81 8.61 -19.78 1.68
CA LEU A 81 9.86 -20.08 2.30
C LEU A 81 10.72 -20.97 1.40
N LEU A 82 12.02 -20.70 1.35
CA LEU A 82 13.01 -21.49 0.66
C LEU A 82 14.10 -21.91 1.63
N GLY A 83 14.47 -23.19 1.58
CA GLY A 83 15.64 -23.71 2.25
C GLY A 83 16.94 -23.45 1.46
N ALA A 84 18.05 -23.94 1.96
CA ALA A 84 19.31 -23.98 1.22
C ALA A 84 19.40 -25.33 0.46
N PRO A 85 19.74 -25.37 -0.84
CA PRO A 85 20.06 -24.31 -1.78
C PRO A 85 18.86 -23.80 -2.63
N GLY A 86 17.84 -23.24 -2.01
CA GLY A 86 16.68 -22.66 -2.72
C GLY A 86 15.52 -23.63 -2.96
N GLN A 87 15.50 -24.78 -2.29
CA GLN A 87 14.37 -25.71 -2.31
C GLN A 87 13.15 -25.10 -1.59
N GLY A 88 11.95 -25.33 -2.12
CA GLY A 88 10.72 -24.90 -1.45
C GLY A 88 10.58 -25.56 -0.07
N VAL A 89 10.28 -24.74 0.94
CA VAL A 89 9.87 -25.20 2.26
C VAL A 89 8.35 -25.08 2.34
N PRO A 90 7.64 -26.09 2.86
CA PRO A 90 6.20 -26.02 3.00
C PRO A 90 5.77 -24.69 3.64
N THR A 91 4.83 -24.00 3.03
CA THR A 91 4.32 -22.71 3.51
C THR A 91 2.82 -22.66 3.28
N ASP A 92 2.03 -22.69 4.37
CA ASP A 92 0.60 -22.54 4.38
C ASP A 92 0.26 -21.13 4.88
N LEU A 93 0.12 -20.19 3.97
CA LEU A 93 -0.13 -18.78 4.30
C LEU A 93 -1.62 -18.54 4.54
N ARG A 94 -1.97 -18.24 5.78
CA ARG A 94 -3.34 -18.00 6.25
C ARG A 94 -3.59 -16.52 6.50
N ARG A 95 -4.66 -15.97 5.95
CA ARG A 95 -5.01 -14.56 6.09
C ARG A 95 -5.84 -14.32 7.34
N VAL A 96 -5.47 -13.29 8.11
CA VAL A 96 -6.21 -12.82 9.29
C VAL A 96 -7.00 -11.58 8.91
N ALA A 97 -8.33 -11.62 9.06
CA ALA A 97 -9.22 -10.56 8.60
C ALA A 97 -9.25 -9.31 9.52
N THR A 98 -8.48 -9.30 10.61
CA THR A 98 -8.42 -8.18 11.56
C THR A 98 -6.99 -7.62 11.63
N PRO A 99 -6.77 -6.33 11.34
CA PRO A 99 -7.75 -5.37 10.80
C PRO A 99 -8.19 -5.74 9.38
N PRO A 100 -9.36 -5.26 8.92
CA PRO A 100 -9.81 -5.52 7.55
C PRO A 100 -8.84 -4.89 6.54
N PRO A 101 -8.68 -5.50 5.36
CA PRO A 101 -7.81 -4.96 4.33
C PRO A 101 -8.32 -3.59 3.83
N ALA A 102 -7.39 -2.65 3.65
CA ALA A 102 -7.65 -1.33 3.11
C ALA A 102 -6.61 -0.98 2.05
N THR A 103 -6.97 -0.09 1.13
CA THR A 103 -6.00 0.50 0.21
C THR A 103 -5.33 1.71 0.87
N LEU A 104 -4.00 1.70 0.89
CA LEU A 104 -3.16 2.71 1.51
C LEU A 104 -2.36 3.43 0.43
N THR A 105 -2.26 4.75 0.52
CA THR A 105 -1.31 5.52 -0.30
C THR A 105 0.01 5.59 0.45
N VAL A 106 1.09 5.22 -0.24
CA VAL A 106 2.45 5.23 0.28
C VAL A 106 3.23 6.30 -0.50
N SER A 107 3.75 7.28 0.22
CA SER A 107 4.61 8.31 -0.37
C SER A 107 6.05 7.81 -0.48
N PRO A 108 6.91 8.42 -1.32
CA PRO A 108 8.34 8.11 -1.36
C PRO A 108 8.96 8.08 0.04
N GLY A 109 9.66 6.99 0.37
CA GLY A 109 10.20 6.73 1.71
C GLY A 109 9.18 6.25 2.74
N GLY A 110 7.88 6.31 2.44
CA GLY A 110 6.81 5.80 3.30
C GLY A 110 6.80 4.28 3.36
N SER A 111 6.15 3.73 4.39
CA SER A 111 6.13 2.28 4.60
C SER A 111 4.75 1.78 5.01
N VAL A 112 4.51 0.53 4.66
CA VAL A 112 3.41 -0.28 5.19
C VAL A 112 3.98 -1.53 5.84
N ARG A 113 3.22 -2.12 6.77
CA ARG A 113 3.66 -3.29 7.54
C ARG A 113 2.55 -4.33 7.66
N SER A 114 2.96 -5.59 7.72
CA SER A 114 2.08 -6.75 7.94
C SER A 114 2.66 -7.63 9.03
N LEU A 115 1.85 -7.99 10.02
CA LEU A 115 2.24 -8.94 11.06
C LEU A 115 2.21 -10.37 10.49
N LEU A 116 3.26 -11.12 10.77
CA LEU A 116 3.33 -12.57 10.63
C LEU A 116 3.33 -13.20 12.00
N HIS A 117 2.62 -14.31 12.14
CA HIS A 117 2.57 -15.13 13.33
C HIS A 117 2.63 -16.61 12.95
N TRP A 118 3.45 -17.40 13.64
CA TRP A 118 3.54 -18.85 13.46
C TRP A 118 4.00 -19.51 14.77
N THR A 119 4.02 -20.84 14.79
CA THR A 119 4.50 -21.62 15.92
C THR A 119 5.75 -22.41 15.55
N VAL A 120 6.61 -22.64 16.55
CA VAL A 120 7.73 -23.59 16.48
C VAL A 120 7.42 -24.88 17.23
N ILE A 121 6.16 -25.10 17.62
CA ILE A 121 5.68 -26.32 18.23
C ILE A 121 5.19 -27.24 17.12
N PRO A 122 5.81 -28.42 16.91
CA PRO A 122 5.43 -29.35 15.87
C PRO A 122 3.98 -29.85 16.03
N ALA A 123 3.34 -30.21 14.91
CA ALA A 123 2.14 -31.04 14.95
C ALA A 123 2.51 -32.47 15.39
N SER A 124 1.52 -33.29 15.76
CA SER A 124 1.75 -34.64 16.26
C SER A 124 2.37 -35.58 15.22
N ASP A 125 2.25 -35.28 13.96
CA ASP A 125 2.79 -36.00 12.81
C ASP A 125 4.08 -35.37 12.25
N GLU A 126 4.56 -34.27 12.83
CA GLU A 126 5.87 -33.67 12.55
C GLU A 126 6.95 -34.20 13.51
N SER A 127 8.15 -34.50 13.00
CA SER A 127 9.18 -35.14 13.77
C SER A 127 9.93 -34.24 14.75
N GLY A 128 9.46 -33.03 14.96
CA GLY A 128 10.03 -32.05 15.86
C GLY A 128 10.86 -30.98 15.15
N THR A 129 11.22 -29.93 15.88
CA THR A 129 11.83 -28.71 15.32
C THR A 129 13.18 -28.94 14.61
N THR A 130 13.89 -30.05 14.92
CA THR A 130 15.18 -30.37 14.29
C THR A 130 15.07 -31.11 12.97
N SER A 131 13.91 -31.68 12.67
CA SER A 131 13.63 -32.39 11.41
C SER A 131 12.77 -31.61 10.43
N GLU A 132 12.23 -30.49 10.85
CA GLU A 132 11.51 -29.60 9.93
C GLU A 132 12.48 -28.93 8.95
N PRO A 133 12.09 -28.77 7.68
CA PRO A 133 12.91 -28.05 6.70
C PRO A 133 13.19 -26.63 7.19
N THR A 134 14.47 -26.32 7.40
CA THR A 134 14.86 -24.98 7.84
C THR A 134 14.84 -24.02 6.65
N ALA A 135 14.04 -22.99 6.75
CA ALA A 135 14.05 -21.90 5.77
C ALA A 135 15.32 -21.06 5.93
N ALA A 136 15.92 -20.67 4.80
CA ALA A 136 17.03 -19.75 4.71
C ALA A 136 16.61 -18.40 4.09
N THR A 137 15.58 -18.43 3.28
CA THR A 137 15.08 -17.25 2.53
C THR A 137 13.58 -17.20 2.62
N VAL A 138 13.04 -16.00 2.78
CA VAL A 138 11.62 -15.68 2.58
C VAL A 138 11.43 -14.99 1.25
N VAL A 139 10.42 -15.44 0.52
CA VAL A 139 9.92 -14.87 -0.73
C VAL A 139 8.74 -13.97 -0.37
N VAL A 140 8.87 -12.66 -0.51
CA VAL A 140 7.81 -11.70 -0.20
C VAL A 140 7.27 -11.15 -1.52
N THR A 141 6.02 -11.48 -1.85
CA THR A 141 5.33 -10.92 -3.02
C THR A 141 4.41 -9.79 -2.56
N PRO A 142 4.65 -8.54 -2.98
CA PRO A 142 3.77 -7.44 -2.61
C PRO A 142 2.33 -7.65 -3.07
N PRO A 143 1.32 -7.04 -2.42
CA PRO A 143 -0.07 -7.14 -2.86
C PRO A 143 -0.23 -6.78 -4.35
N ASN A 144 -1.04 -7.58 -5.07
CA ASN A 144 -1.33 -7.41 -6.49
C ASN A 144 -0.10 -7.47 -7.43
N GLN A 145 1.03 -8.02 -6.94
CA GLN A 145 2.23 -8.25 -7.75
C GLN A 145 2.46 -9.74 -7.99
N THR A 146 3.23 -10.06 -9.04
CA THR A 146 3.65 -11.42 -9.38
C THR A 146 5.16 -11.64 -9.18
N THR A 147 5.92 -10.56 -9.08
CA THR A 147 7.36 -10.59 -8.80
C THR A 147 7.60 -10.47 -7.29
N ALA A 148 8.57 -11.21 -6.78
CA ALA A 148 8.87 -11.27 -5.36
C ALA A 148 10.18 -10.57 -4.99
N LEU A 149 10.26 -10.18 -3.73
CA LEU A 149 11.46 -9.70 -3.05
C LEU A 149 11.99 -10.82 -2.15
N LEU A 150 13.27 -11.17 -2.30
CA LEU A 150 13.91 -12.21 -1.50
C LEU A 150 14.62 -11.58 -0.31
N ARG A 151 14.44 -12.16 0.89
CA ARG A 151 15.11 -11.70 2.11
C ARG A 151 15.58 -12.90 2.94
N PRO A 152 16.64 -12.76 3.73
CA PRO A 152 17.05 -13.82 4.66
C PRO A 152 15.91 -14.15 5.65
N TRP A 153 15.71 -15.44 5.91
CA TRP A 153 14.84 -15.92 6.97
C TRP A 153 15.71 -16.38 8.14
N THR A 154 15.63 -15.67 9.26
CA THR A 154 16.46 -15.91 10.46
C THR A 154 15.61 -16.24 11.69
N PHE A 155 14.35 -16.63 11.49
CA PHE A 155 13.35 -16.75 12.56
C PHE A 155 13.11 -18.21 13.00
N GLY A 156 13.95 -19.14 12.52
CA GLY A 156 13.87 -20.56 12.85
C GLY A 156 12.78 -21.31 12.06
N PRO A 157 12.41 -22.50 12.51
CA PRO A 157 11.46 -23.36 11.82
C PRO A 157 10.04 -22.78 11.86
N VAL A 158 9.24 -23.18 10.89
CA VAL A 158 7.80 -22.92 10.83
C VAL A 158 7.10 -24.28 10.90
N CYS A 159 6.58 -24.63 12.06
CA CYS A 159 5.89 -25.89 12.31
C CYS A 159 4.42 -25.83 11.89
N GLN A 160 3.65 -26.89 12.18
CA GLN A 160 2.26 -27.06 11.77
C GLN A 160 2.11 -27.01 10.24
N HIS A 161 2.99 -27.80 9.54
CA HIS A 161 3.02 -27.92 8.07
C HIS A 161 3.28 -26.58 7.37
N GLY A 162 4.06 -25.71 7.99
CA GLY A 162 4.42 -24.40 7.43
C GLY A 162 3.35 -23.34 7.61
N ALA A 163 2.43 -23.48 8.57
CA ALA A 163 1.36 -22.55 8.82
C ALA A 163 1.87 -21.18 9.30
N ILE A 164 1.59 -20.12 8.52
CA ILE A 164 1.89 -18.73 8.86
C ILE A 164 0.62 -17.91 8.73
N TRP A 165 0.23 -17.23 9.79
CA TRP A 165 -0.87 -16.26 9.76
C TRP A 165 -0.35 -14.89 9.40
N GLN A 166 -0.99 -14.25 8.44
CA GLN A 166 -0.63 -12.91 7.94
C GLN A 166 -1.80 -11.96 8.10
N ASN A 167 -1.56 -10.80 8.74
CA ASN A 167 -2.51 -9.69 8.75
C ASN A 167 -2.44 -8.88 7.45
N ALA A 168 -3.51 -8.16 7.13
CA ALA A 168 -3.47 -7.18 6.05
C ALA A 168 -2.42 -6.10 6.32
N TYR A 169 -1.87 -5.52 5.27
CA TYR A 169 -0.96 -4.40 5.39
C TYR A 169 -1.65 -3.17 6.00
N VAL A 170 -0.98 -2.54 6.94
CA VAL A 170 -1.37 -1.27 7.57
C VAL A 170 -0.23 -0.25 7.46
N ALA A 171 -0.51 1.04 7.61
CA ALA A 171 0.50 2.07 7.53
C ALA A 171 1.55 1.95 8.65
N GLY A 172 2.79 2.32 8.35
CA GLY A 172 3.90 2.37 9.30
C GLY A 172 4.99 1.33 9.06
N SER A 173 6.09 1.47 9.82
CA SER A 173 7.30 0.63 9.71
C SER A 173 7.75 0.02 11.03
N ALA A 174 7.09 0.31 12.16
CA ALA A 174 7.44 -0.29 13.46
C ALA A 174 7.18 -1.81 13.46
N ALA A 175 7.91 -2.57 14.26
CA ALA A 175 7.51 -3.92 14.61
C ALA A 175 6.18 -3.89 15.41
N PHE A 176 5.41 -4.98 15.33
CA PHE A 176 4.24 -5.18 16.18
C PHE A 176 4.65 -5.65 17.57
#